data_2c8926bce8bc63c9673d87179daa515a
#
_entry.id   2c8926bce8bc63c9673d87179daa515a
#
_cell.length_a   1.000
_cell.length_b   1.000
_cell.length_c   1.000
_cell.angle_alpha   90.00
_cell.angle_beta   90.00
_cell.angle_gamma   90.00
#
_symmetry.space_group_name_H-M   'P 1'
#
loop_
_entity.id
_entity.type
_entity.pdbx_description
1 polymer ?
#
loop_
_entity_poly.entity_id
_entity_poly.type
_entity_poly.pdbx_seq_one_letter_code
_entity_poly.pdbx_strand_id
1 'polypeptide(L)'
;IDYMFSEYKKGRTPNPDILCNREIKFEIFLNVAISLGADFIATGHYCIKKEISNSNGSLFRLIKGKDNEKDQSYFLCQLNQKQLSKSLFPLGGFLKSEIRQIAKKLNLVTAEKKDSQGLCFIGKISLTDFLKQKLKIKEGEIIEIKKSFYESINTDDLVFNSIEEKLIFHTRKNKYKK
;
A
#
# COMPACT_ATOMS: atom_id res chain seq x y z
N ILE A 1 13.72 4.54 6.09
CA ILE A 1 13.44 4.28 7.52
C ILE A 1 13.16 5.59 8.24
N ASP A 2 14.01 6.61 8.13
CA ASP A 2 13.87 7.88 8.85
C ASP A 2 12.58 8.65 8.48
N TYR A 3 12.17 8.62 7.22
CA TYR A 3 10.87 9.11 6.78
C TYR A 3 9.73 8.45 7.59
N MET A 4 9.76 7.13 7.75
CA MET A 4 8.72 6.40 8.47
C MET A 4 8.63 6.84 9.93
N PHE A 5 9.76 6.95 10.63
CA PHE A 5 9.78 7.46 12.00
C PHE A 5 9.34 8.91 12.10
N SER A 6 9.71 9.76 11.14
CA SER A 6 9.25 11.15 11.07
C SER A 6 7.73 11.25 10.98
N GLU A 7 7.10 10.42 10.12
CA GLU A 7 5.65 10.41 9.96
C GLU A 7 4.92 9.90 11.22
N TYR A 8 5.41 8.82 11.82
CA TYR A 8 4.86 8.34 13.10
C TYR A 8 4.98 9.37 14.22
N LYS A 9 6.11 10.12 14.32
CA LYS A 9 6.26 11.22 15.29
C LYS A 9 5.21 12.32 15.10
N LYS A 10 4.76 12.55 13.87
CA LYS A 10 3.71 13.52 13.52
C LYS A 10 2.29 12.95 13.69
N GLY A 11 2.15 11.71 14.20
CA GLY A 11 0.85 11.04 14.36
C GLY A 11 0.26 10.51 13.05
N ARG A 12 1.06 10.40 11.97
CA ARG A 12 0.62 9.82 10.69
C ARG A 12 1.08 8.38 10.58
N THR A 13 0.30 7.56 9.88
CA THR A 13 0.65 6.14 9.61
C THR A 13 1.14 6.01 8.18
N PRO A 14 2.46 6.04 7.93
CA PRO A 14 3.00 5.85 6.59
C PRO A 14 2.80 4.41 6.12
N ASN A 15 2.67 4.21 4.81
CA ASN A 15 2.71 2.89 4.22
C ASN A 15 4.07 2.65 3.54
N PRO A 16 5.00 1.97 4.22
CA PRO A 16 6.34 1.72 3.71
C PRO A 16 6.37 0.78 2.50
N ASP A 17 5.35 -0.08 2.33
CA ASP A 17 5.29 -0.99 1.18
C ASP A 17 5.01 -0.24 -0.13
N ILE A 18 4.21 0.83 -0.09
CA ILE A 18 4.01 1.71 -1.25
C ILE A 18 5.33 2.38 -1.64
N LEU A 19 6.09 2.88 -0.65
CA LEU A 19 7.41 3.48 -0.90
C LEU A 19 8.40 2.45 -1.43
N CYS A 20 8.44 1.24 -0.85
CA CYS A 20 9.29 0.16 -1.33
C CYS A 20 8.97 -0.20 -2.79
N ASN A 21 7.71 -0.27 -3.15
CA ASN A 21 7.32 -0.51 -4.53
C ASN A 21 7.80 0.62 -5.45
N ARG A 22 7.49 1.88 -5.12
CA ARG A 22 7.86 3.03 -5.96
C ARG A 22 9.37 3.19 -6.12
N GLU A 23 10.13 3.20 -5.00
CA GLU A 23 11.56 3.57 -5.00
C GLU A 23 12.47 2.38 -5.31
N ILE A 24 12.18 1.20 -4.77
CA ILE A 24 13.08 0.05 -4.84
C ILE A 24 12.71 -0.87 -6.00
N LYS A 25 11.48 -1.42 -6.00
CA LYS A 25 11.13 -2.46 -6.98
C LYS A 25 10.94 -1.91 -8.39
N PHE A 26 10.20 -0.81 -8.53
CA PHE A 26 9.80 -0.28 -9.82
C PHE A 26 10.63 0.94 -10.26
N GLU A 27 11.64 1.34 -9.48
CA GLU A 27 12.63 2.32 -9.88
C GLU A 27 14.03 1.69 -9.94
N ILE A 28 14.65 1.45 -8.78
CA ILE A 28 16.04 0.95 -8.74
C ILE A 28 16.16 -0.42 -9.41
N PHE A 29 15.36 -1.42 -8.96
CA PHE A 29 15.46 -2.77 -9.49
C PHE A 29 15.05 -2.82 -10.97
N LEU A 30 14.01 -2.11 -11.39
CA LEU A 30 13.62 -2.01 -12.79
C LEU A 30 14.77 -1.48 -13.66
N ASN A 31 15.38 -0.36 -13.26
CA ASN A 31 16.47 0.25 -14.03
C ASN A 31 17.69 -0.68 -14.13
N VAL A 32 18.04 -1.37 -13.04
CA VAL A 32 19.12 -2.38 -13.05
C VAL A 32 18.76 -3.54 -13.98
N ALA A 33 17.53 -4.08 -13.89
CA ALA A 33 17.11 -5.19 -14.74
C ALA A 33 17.19 -4.82 -16.24
N ILE A 34 16.68 -3.63 -16.60
CA ILE A 34 16.74 -3.12 -17.98
C ILE A 34 18.21 -2.93 -18.43
N SER A 35 19.08 -2.40 -17.58
CA SER A 35 20.51 -2.25 -17.92
C SER A 35 21.24 -3.59 -18.14
N LEU A 36 20.71 -4.68 -17.55
CA LEU A 36 21.19 -6.05 -17.75
C LEU A 36 20.52 -6.76 -18.94
N GLY A 37 19.71 -6.05 -19.73
CA GLY A 37 19.09 -6.59 -20.94
C GLY A 37 17.68 -7.19 -20.75
N ALA A 38 17.05 -6.99 -19.59
CA ALA A 38 15.67 -7.43 -19.42
C ALA A 38 14.70 -6.47 -20.14
N ASP A 39 13.67 -7.02 -20.79
CA ASP A 39 12.60 -6.22 -21.40
C ASP A 39 11.56 -5.78 -20.39
N PHE A 40 11.29 -6.61 -19.38
CA PHE A 40 10.29 -6.41 -18.34
C PHE A 40 10.76 -6.95 -17.00
N ILE A 41 10.13 -6.48 -15.94
CA ILE A 41 10.16 -7.14 -14.63
C ILE A 41 8.80 -7.76 -14.34
N ALA A 42 8.78 -8.96 -13.75
CA ALA A 42 7.57 -9.62 -13.29
C ALA A 42 7.51 -9.62 -11.77
N THR A 43 6.35 -9.32 -11.20
CA THR A 43 6.15 -9.33 -9.75
C THR A 43 4.91 -10.12 -9.36
N GLY A 44 4.92 -10.68 -8.14
CA GLY A 44 3.83 -11.48 -7.59
C GLY A 44 2.64 -10.68 -7.05
N HIS A 45 2.45 -9.42 -7.46
CA HIS A 45 1.30 -8.65 -7.03
C HIS A 45 0.00 -9.14 -7.69
N TYR A 46 -1.03 -9.30 -6.87
CA TYR A 46 -2.39 -9.63 -7.33
C TYR A 46 -3.09 -8.37 -7.86
N CYS A 47 -2.72 -7.98 -9.06
CA CYS A 47 -3.31 -6.88 -9.82
C CYS A 47 -3.17 -7.15 -11.32
N ILE A 48 -3.88 -6.42 -12.15
CA ILE A 48 -3.87 -6.59 -13.61
C ILE A 48 -3.38 -5.28 -14.24
N LYS A 49 -2.47 -5.40 -15.22
CA LYS A 49 -2.11 -4.31 -16.12
C LYS A 49 -2.91 -4.46 -17.40
N LYS A 50 -3.63 -3.42 -17.81
CA LYS A 50 -4.30 -3.35 -19.11
C LYS A 50 -3.68 -2.24 -19.95
N GLU A 51 -3.29 -2.57 -21.16
CA GLU A 51 -2.88 -1.61 -22.16
C GLU A 51 -4.09 -1.14 -22.96
N ILE A 52 -4.18 0.16 -23.19
CA ILE A 52 -5.16 0.81 -24.03
C ILE A 52 -4.40 1.60 -25.06
N SER A 53 -4.42 1.13 -26.31
CA SER A 53 -3.77 1.83 -27.43
C SER A 53 -4.77 2.77 -28.10
N ASN A 54 -4.32 3.96 -28.44
CA ASN A 54 -5.06 4.96 -29.20
C ASN A 54 -4.12 5.66 -30.19
N SER A 55 -4.63 6.62 -30.95
CA SER A 55 -3.85 7.40 -31.92
C SER A 55 -2.66 8.15 -31.32
N ASN A 56 -2.68 8.41 -30.01
CA ASN A 56 -1.65 9.17 -29.28
C ASN A 56 -0.65 8.27 -28.56
N GLY A 57 -0.73 6.94 -28.71
CA GLY A 57 0.14 5.96 -28.07
C GLY A 57 -0.57 5.00 -27.12
N SER A 58 0.21 4.27 -26.32
CA SER A 58 -0.30 3.31 -25.36
C SER A 58 -0.40 3.92 -23.96
N LEU A 59 -1.54 3.72 -23.32
CA LEU A 59 -1.80 4.03 -21.92
C LEU A 59 -1.94 2.74 -21.13
N PHE A 60 -1.23 2.63 -20.01
CA PHE A 60 -1.30 1.48 -19.12
C PHE A 60 -2.16 1.79 -17.90
N ARG A 61 -3.20 0.97 -17.70
CA ARG A 61 -4.06 1.05 -16.52
C ARG A 61 -3.74 -0.07 -15.55
N LEU A 62 -3.64 0.30 -14.28
CA LEU A 62 -3.62 -0.65 -13.17
C LEU A 62 -5.06 -0.98 -12.79
N ILE A 63 -5.39 -2.25 -12.79
CA ILE A 63 -6.73 -2.76 -12.52
C ILE A 63 -6.65 -3.72 -11.34
N LYS A 64 -7.71 -3.75 -10.54
CA LYS A 64 -7.89 -4.68 -9.43
C LYS A 64 -7.70 -6.13 -9.88
N GLY A 65 -7.08 -6.94 -9.04
CA GLY A 65 -6.93 -8.37 -9.26
C GLY A 65 -8.26 -9.13 -9.20
N LYS A 66 -8.29 -10.34 -9.77
CA LYS A 66 -9.46 -11.24 -9.72
C LYS A 66 -9.84 -11.61 -8.28
N ASP A 67 -8.84 -11.78 -7.41
CA ASP A 67 -9.03 -12.11 -6.00
C ASP A 67 -9.31 -10.84 -5.19
N ASN A 68 -10.59 -10.65 -4.82
CA ASN A 68 -11.03 -9.45 -4.09
C ASN A 68 -10.42 -9.32 -2.69
N GLU A 69 -10.08 -10.45 -2.05
CA GLU A 69 -9.50 -10.47 -0.71
C GLU A 69 -7.98 -10.27 -0.73
N LYS A 70 -7.36 -10.43 -1.89
CA LYS A 70 -5.92 -10.36 -2.08
C LYS A 70 -5.49 -9.27 -3.06
N ASP A 71 -6.42 -8.43 -3.51
CA ASP A 71 -6.07 -7.31 -4.37
C ASP A 71 -4.97 -6.45 -3.77
N GLN A 72 -3.93 -6.21 -4.56
CA GLN A 72 -2.75 -5.44 -4.18
C GLN A 72 -2.52 -4.21 -5.07
N SER A 73 -3.51 -3.84 -5.86
CA SER A 73 -3.40 -2.68 -6.75
C SER A 73 -3.11 -1.38 -5.98
N TYR A 74 -3.64 -1.23 -4.76
CA TYR A 74 -3.41 -0.06 -3.94
C TYR A 74 -1.94 0.13 -3.52
N PHE A 75 -1.16 -0.94 -3.39
CA PHE A 75 0.28 -0.84 -3.12
C PHE A 75 1.09 -0.26 -4.28
N LEU A 76 0.49 -0.22 -5.47
CA LEU A 76 1.10 0.22 -6.72
C LEU A 76 0.54 1.58 -7.21
N CYS A 77 -0.25 2.27 -6.39
CA CYS A 77 -0.94 3.51 -6.76
C CYS A 77 0.00 4.67 -7.15
N GLN A 78 1.28 4.58 -6.80
CA GLN A 78 2.30 5.61 -7.10
C GLN A 78 3.18 5.26 -8.31
N LEU A 79 2.89 4.17 -9.03
CA LEU A 79 3.63 3.83 -10.25
C LEU A 79 3.22 4.75 -11.41
N ASN A 80 4.22 5.22 -12.16
CA ASN A 80 4.01 6.01 -13.37
C ASN A 80 3.87 5.12 -14.61
N GLN A 81 3.53 5.74 -15.76
CA GLN A 81 3.31 5.03 -17.02
C GLN A 81 4.57 4.29 -17.52
N LYS A 82 5.76 4.88 -17.37
CA LYS A 82 7.03 4.24 -17.73
C LYS A 82 7.26 2.96 -16.91
N GLN A 83 7.03 3.02 -15.61
CA GLN A 83 7.16 1.87 -14.71
C GLN A 83 6.13 0.79 -15.03
N LEU A 84 4.86 1.17 -15.24
CA LEU A 84 3.80 0.24 -15.61
C LEU A 84 4.06 -0.43 -16.97
N SER A 85 4.54 0.32 -17.96
CA SER A 85 4.81 -0.25 -19.29
C SER A 85 5.80 -1.41 -19.23
N LYS A 86 6.79 -1.34 -18.35
CA LYS A 86 7.87 -2.31 -18.16
C LYS A 86 7.59 -3.37 -17.09
N SER A 87 6.38 -3.43 -16.56
CA SER A 87 6.00 -4.34 -15.47
C SER A 87 4.99 -5.39 -15.92
N LEU A 88 5.12 -6.60 -15.39
CA LEU A 88 4.19 -7.71 -15.59
C LEU A 88 3.64 -8.17 -14.23
N PHE A 89 2.35 -8.48 -14.20
CA PHE A 89 1.63 -8.98 -13.03
C PHE A 89 0.93 -10.30 -13.34
N PRO A 90 1.68 -11.41 -13.46
CA PRO A 90 1.15 -12.68 -13.95
C PRO A 90 0.09 -13.30 -13.04
N LEU A 91 0.05 -12.91 -11.76
CA LEU A 91 -0.89 -13.49 -10.78
C LEU A 91 -2.26 -12.78 -10.74
N GLY A 92 -2.40 -11.64 -11.38
CA GLY A 92 -3.61 -10.81 -11.28
C GLY A 92 -4.90 -11.46 -11.75
N GLY A 93 -4.82 -12.41 -12.69
CA GLY A 93 -5.96 -13.16 -13.23
C GLY A 93 -6.37 -14.40 -12.42
N PHE A 94 -5.73 -14.67 -11.29
CA PHE A 94 -5.94 -15.89 -10.50
C PHE A 94 -6.40 -15.58 -9.08
N LEU A 95 -7.13 -16.54 -8.48
CA LEU A 95 -7.34 -16.56 -7.04
C LEU A 95 -6.06 -17.07 -6.35
N LYS A 96 -5.78 -16.63 -5.15
CA LYS A 96 -4.62 -17.10 -4.38
C LYS A 96 -4.63 -18.61 -4.14
N SER A 97 -5.82 -19.19 -3.93
CA SER A 97 -6.01 -20.63 -3.84
C SER A 97 -5.59 -21.37 -5.10
N GLU A 98 -5.93 -20.84 -6.29
CA GLU A 98 -5.52 -21.41 -7.57
C GLU A 98 -3.99 -21.39 -7.72
N ILE A 99 -3.34 -20.28 -7.38
CA ILE A 99 -1.87 -20.17 -7.41
C ILE A 99 -1.20 -21.16 -6.46
N ARG A 100 -1.73 -21.37 -5.26
CA ARG A 100 -1.21 -22.36 -4.33
C ARG A 100 -1.34 -23.81 -4.87
N GLN A 101 -2.45 -24.12 -5.53
CA GLN A 101 -2.61 -25.42 -6.17
C GLN A 101 -1.60 -25.63 -7.32
N ILE A 102 -1.37 -24.61 -8.14
CA ILE A 102 -0.37 -24.64 -9.21
C ILE A 102 1.03 -24.84 -8.60
N ALA A 103 1.38 -24.09 -7.55
CA ALA A 103 2.67 -24.21 -6.88
C ALA A 103 2.90 -25.61 -6.30
N LYS A 104 1.86 -26.23 -5.72
CA LYS A 104 1.91 -27.64 -5.24
C LYS A 104 2.10 -28.63 -6.38
N LYS A 105 1.33 -28.50 -7.46
CA LYS A 105 1.46 -29.37 -8.63
C LYS A 105 2.85 -29.30 -9.27
N LEU A 106 3.48 -28.14 -9.22
CA LEU A 106 4.84 -27.91 -9.74
C LEU A 106 5.95 -28.21 -8.72
N ASN A 107 5.58 -28.72 -7.54
CA ASN A 107 6.50 -29.02 -6.43
C ASN A 107 7.43 -27.84 -6.08
N LEU A 108 6.91 -26.60 -6.13
CA LEU A 108 7.70 -25.42 -5.79
C LEU A 108 7.96 -25.39 -4.28
N VAL A 109 9.21 -25.14 -3.87
CA VAL A 109 9.61 -25.04 -2.45
C VAL A 109 8.83 -23.97 -1.67
N THR A 110 8.21 -23.02 -2.35
CA THR A 110 7.41 -21.94 -1.77
C THR A 110 5.92 -22.28 -1.64
N ALA A 111 5.46 -23.46 -2.10
CA ALA A 111 4.04 -23.84 -2.14
C ALA A 111 3.36 -23.76 -0.76
N GLU A 112 4.08 -24.18 0.29
CA GLU A 112 3.60 -24.19 1.67
C GLU A 112 4.01 -22.94 2.48
N LYS A 113 4.67 -21.98 1.84
CA LYS A 113 5.10 -20.75 2.52
C LYS A 113 3.88 -19.97 3.00
N LYS A 114 3.87 -19.65 4.30
CA LYS A 114 2.85 -18.76 4.88
C LYS A 114 2.94 -17.36 4.27
N ASP A 115 1.81 -16.66 4.29
CA ASP A 115 1.78 -15.26 3.88
C ASP A 115 2.79 -14.44 4.69
N SER A 116 3.49 -13.55 4.02
CA SER A 116 4.38 -12.61 4.71
C SER A 116 3.54 -11.71 5.62
N GLN A 117 3.83 -11.74 6.91
CA GLN A 117 3.27 -10.83 7.89
C GLN A 117 4.37 -9.86 8.31
N GLY A 118 4.10 -8.57 8.26
CA GLY A 118 5.04 -7.53 8.61
C GLY A 118 5.55 -6.72 7.42
N LEU A 119 6.46 -5.81 7.70
CA LEU A 119 7.05 -4.91 6.69
C LEU A 119 8.07 -5.67 5.85
N CYS A 120 7.98 -5.55 4.51
CA CYS A 120 8.78 -6.31 3.55
C CYS A 120 10.29 -6.25 3.77
N PHE A 121 10.82 -5.16 4.34
CA PHE A 121 12.27 -4.94 4.52
C PHE A 121 12.76 -5.07 5.95
N ILE A 122 11.87 -5.27 6.94
CA ILE A 122 12.23 -5.38 8.37
C ILE A 122 12.35 -6.85 8.81
N GLY A 123 11.76 -7.77 8.03
CA GLY A 123 11.78 -9.19 8.36
C GLY A 123 10.71 -9.56 9.40
N LYS A 124 11.03 -10.50 10.31
CA LYS A 124 10.08 -11.07 11.28
C LYS A 124 9.92 -10.27 12.58
N ILE A 125 10.31 -9.00 12.60
CA ILE A 125 10.15 -8.14 13.78
C ILE A 125 8.72 -7.55 13.77
N SER A 126 8.08 -7.49 14.93
CA SER A 126 6.78 -6.82 15.05
C SER A 126 6.94 -5.32 14.78
N LEU A 127 5.95 -4.70 14.11
CA LEU A 127 5.97 -3.26 13.86
C LEU A 127 6.10 -2.47 15.17
N THR A 128 5.43 -2.91 16.23
CA THR A 128 5.48 -2.28 17.56
C THR A 128 6.90 -2.27 18.12
N ASP A 129 7.59 -3.40 18.08
CA ASP A 129 8.96 -3.50 18.61
C ASP A 129 9.96 -2.71 17.75
N PHE A 130 9.73 -2.67 16.46
CA PHE A 130 10.51 -1.82 15.56
C PHE A 130 10.33 -0.33 15.88
N LEU A 131 9.09 0.12 16.09
CA LEU A 131 8.81 1.52 16.39
C LEU A 131 9.35 1.94 17.76
N LYS A 132 9.30 1.07 18.76
CA LYS A 132 9.85 1.32 20.12
C LYS A 132 11.34 1.64 20.11
N GLN A 133 12.09 1.24 19.10
CA GLN A 133 13.52 1.55 19.02
C GLN A 133 13.82 3.05 18.94
N LYS A 134 12.92 3.85 18.37
CA LYS A 134 13.12 5.30 18.18
C LYS A 134 11.96 6.16 18.66
N LEU A 135 10.81 5.55 18.99
CA LEU A 135 9.63 6.27 19.46
C LEU A 135 9.36 5.94 20.93
N LYS A 136 9.13 6.98 21.72
CA LYS A 136 8.67 6.81 23.11
C LYS A 136 7.20 6.38 23.11
N ILE A 137 6.87 5.41 23.94
CA ILE A 137 5.48 5.01 24.20
C ILE A 137 4.79 6.20 24.90
N LYS A 138 3.58 6.51 24.45
CA LYS A 138 2.69 7.45 25.12
C LYS A 138 1.42 6.70 25.45
N GLU A 139 1.00 6.80 26.69
CA GLU A 139 -0.34 6.36 27.10
C GLU A 139 -1.37 7.36 26.61
N GLY A 140 -2.52 6.86 26.18
CA GLY A 140 -3.63 7.64 25.71
C GLY A 140 -4.95 7.00 26.15
N GLU A 141 -6.02 7.80 26.14
CA GLU A 141 -7.36 7.30 26.44
C GLU A 141 -8.01 6.73 25.18
N ILE A 142 -8.74 5.63 25.30
CA ILE A 142 -9.63 5.11 24.27
C ILE A 142 -10.95 5.85 24.41
N ILE A 143 -11.40 6.53 23.37
CA ILE A 143 -12.65 7.27 23.34
C ILE A 143 -13.58 6.69 22.28
N GLU A 144 -14.87 6.62 22.60
CA GLU A 144 -15.91 6.28 21.65
C GLU A 144 -16.57 7.55 21.12
N ILE A 145 -16.67 7.67 19.80
CA ILE A 145 -17.39 8.77 19.15
C ILE A 145 -18.64 8.20 18.50
N LYS A 146 -19.81 8.59 19.02
CA LYS A 146 -21.10 8.11 18.48
C LYS A 146 -21.28 8.60 17.03
N LYS A 147 -21.83 7.73 16.17
CA LYS A 147 -22.11 8.06 14.78
C LYS A 147 -23.00 9.30 14.63
N SER A 148 -24.00 9.42 15.49
CA SER A 148 -24.91 10.58 15.53
C SER A 148 -24.20 11.93 15.68
N PHE A 149 -23.01 11.94 16.27
CA PHE A 149 -22.19 13.14 16.37
C PHE A 149 -21.74 13.62 14.99
N TYR A 150 -21.30 12.72 14.12
CA TYR A 150 -20.89 13.06 12.74
C TYR A 150 -22.08 13.46 11.88
N GLU A 151 -23.26 12.86 12.09
CA GLU A 151 -24.50 13.20 11.41
C GLU A 151 -25.03 14.59 11.78
N SER A 152 -24.71 15.07 12.99
CA SER A 152 -25.09 16.42 13.45
C SER A 152 -24.18 17.53 12.94
N ILE A 153 -23.05 17.20 12.34
CA ILE A 153 -22.11 18.17 11.77
C ILE A 153 -22.47 18.36 10.30
N ASN A 154 -23.13 19.46 9.99
CA ASN A 154 -23.30 19.87 8.60
C ASN A 154 -21.92 20.29 8.05
N THR A 155 -21.28 19.41 7.27
CA THR A 155 -19.94 19.65 6.73
C THR A 155 -19.99 20.46 5.43
N ASP A 156 -21.15 20.66 4.84
CA ASP A 156 -21.33 21.31 3.55
C ASP A 156 -21.05 22.80 3.59
N ASP A 157 -21.19 23.43 4.79
CA ASP A 157 -20.91 24.85 5.01
C ASP A 157 -19.48 25.14 5.50
N LEU A 158 -18.65 24.10 5.67
CA LEU A 158 -17.30 24.25 6.20
C LEU A 158 -16.27 24.22 5.08
N VAL A 159 -15.68 25.37 4.78
CA VAL A 159 -14.53 25.48 3.90
C VAL A 159 -13.25 25.22 4.69
N PHE A 160 -12.54 24.16 4.37
CA PHE A 160 -11.24 23.85 4.95
C PHE A 160 -10.15 24.05 3.89
N ASN A 161 -9.10 24.80 4.23
CA ASN A 161 -7.97 25.03 3.33
C ASN A 161 -7.04 23.79 3.21
N SER A 162 -7.15 22.85 4.17
CA SER A 162 -6.40 21.60 4.16
C SER A 162 -7.11 20.47 4.88
N ILE A 163 -6.72 19.22 4.59
CA ILE A 163 -7.16 18.03 5.35
C ILE A 163 -6.74 18.14 6.82
N GLU A 164 -5.59 18.76 7.10
CA GLU A 164 -5.10 18.97 8.47
C GLU A 164 -6.02 19.91 9.25
N GLU A 165 -6.47 21.01 8.66
CA GLU A 165 -7.46 21.90 9.29
C GLU A 165 -8.78 21.19 9.58
N LYS A 166 -9.25 20.37 8.65
CA LYS A 166 -10.45 19.55 8.83
C LYS A 166 -10.30 18.58 10.00
N LEU A 167 -9.16 17.89 10.10
CA LEU A 167 -8.87 16.99 11.22
C LEU A 167 -8.75 17.74 12.55
N ILE A 168 -8.05 18.87 12.58
CA ILE A 168 -7.92 19.71 13.77
C ILE A 168 -9.26 20.25 14.22
N PHE A 169 -10.13 20.68 13.31
CA PHE A 169 -11.48 21.13 13.62
C PHE A 169 -12.29 19.99 14.28
N HIS A 170 -12.25 18.79 13.72
CA HIS A 170 -12.95 17.63 14.29
C HIS A 170 -12.40 17.21 15.65
N THR A 171 -11.11 17.37 15.91
CA THR A 171 -10.50 17.05 17.20
C THR A 171 -10.69 18.13 18.27
N ARG A 172 -10.72 19.41 17.89
CA ARG A 172 -10.87 20.54 18.86
C ARG A 172 -12.31 20.79 19.28
N LYS A 173 -13.29 20.57 18.40
CA LYS A 173 -14.71 20.80 18.73
C LYS A 173 -15.29 19.77 19.68
N ASN A 174 -14.59 18.67 19.89
CA ASN A 174 -15.05 17.57 20.72
C ASN A 174 -14.38 17.61 22.07
N LYS A 175 -15.04 18.23 23.06
CA LYS A 175 -14.82 17.86 24.45
C LYS A 175 -15.44 16.46 24.60
N TYR A 176 -14.63 15.45 24.38
CA TYR A 176 -15.04 14.07 24.63
C TYR A 176 -15.41 13.93 26.09
N LYS A 177 -16.62 13.50 26.38
CA LYS A 177 -16.97 13.09 27.73
C LYS A 177 -16.16 11.82 28.01
N LYS A 178 -15.40 11.86 29.10
CA LYS A 178 -14.72 10.70 29.66
C LYS A 178 -15.73 9.62 30.02
#